data_e38b4ad26ba83c3d7fe0a4545ceaed76
#
_entry.id   e38b4ad26ba83c3d7fe0a4545ceaed76
#
_cell.length_a   1.000
_cell.length_b   1.000
_cell.length_c   1.000
_cell.angle_alpha   90.00
_cell.angle_beta   90.00
_cell.angle_gamma   90.00
#
_symmetry.space_group_name_H-M   'P 1'
#
loop_
_entity.id
_entity.type
_entity.pdbx_description
1 polymer ?
#
loop_
_entity_poly.entity_id
_entity_poly.type
_entity_poly.pdbx_seq_one_letter_code
_entity_poly.pdbx_strand_id
1 'polypeptide(L)'
;MKHGKKYFNALKKAPKKPVSIEEAVKFVKANPGAKFDETVDVYFCLGKGLTKGDTAVRGVVKLPNGSGKTVKVAVFAGGEQAEAAKAAGADFVGLADLIEKITKEGWCDFDVAVATVEAMKEVRKCARILGPRGLMPNPKTGTVTDDTAAAVKAQKAGKVEFRMDRQGNICTMIGKRSFEAKQIEENAMALIDAIRAVRPAALKGQLFKKISLSSTMGVPVKIDIKD
;
A
#
# COMPACT_ATOMS: atom_id res chain seq x y z
N MET A 1 -6.46 24.81 -0.53
CA MET A 1 -7.86 24.31 -0.65
C MET A 1 -8.69 24.84 0.50
N LYS A 2 -9.93 25.32 0.24
CA LYS A 2 -10.87 25.68 1.31
C LYS A 2 -11.61 24.40 1.73
N HIS A 3 -11.41 23.97 2.97
CA HIS A 3 -12.16 22.83 3.52
C HIS A 3 -13.62 23.19 3.79
N GLY A 4 -14.52 22.19 3.69
CA GLY A 4 -15.95 22.38 3.95
C GLY A 4 -16.30 22.41 5.45
N LYS A 5 -17.54 22.80 5.76
CA LYS A 5 -18.05 22.91 7.15
C LYS A 5 -17.88 21.62 7.97
N LYS A 6 -18.08 20.45 7.34
CA LYS A 6 -17.92 19.14 8.00
C LYS A 6 -16.49 18.93 8.50
N TYR A 7 -15.49 19.25 7.67
CA TYR A 7 -14.08 19.16 8.06
C TYR A 7 -13.75 20.05 9.26
N PHE A 8 -14.18 21.30 9.24
CA PHE A 8 -13.94 22.21 10.37
C PHE A 8 -14.64 21.76 11.65
N ASN A 9 -15.83 21.17 11.56
CA ASN A 9 -16.53 20.61 12.72
C ASN A 9 -15.78 19.40 13.29
N ALA A 10 -15.27 18.51 12.43
CA ALA A 10 -14.44 17.39 12.84
C ALA A 10 -13.11 17.87 13.43
N LEU A 11 -12.47 18.90 12.84
CA LEU A 11 -11.23 19.49 13.34
C LEU A 11 -11.35 20.05 14.75
N LYS A 12 -12.50 20.69 15.08
CA LYS A 12 -12.77 21.18 16.45
C LYS A 12 -12.87 20.05 17.47
N LYS A 13 -13.33 18.87 17.06
CA LYS A 13 -13.46 17.67 17.91
C LYS A 13 -12.17 16.83 17.94
N ALA A 14 -11.24 17.07 17.02
CA ALA A 14 -10.02 16.29 16.91
C ALA A 14 -9.13 16.45 18.14
N PRO A 15 -8.56 15.37 18.67
CA PRO A 15 -7.64 15.44 19.80
C PRO A 15 -6.38 16.22 19.41
N LYS A 16 -6.00 17.20 20.24
CA LYS A 16 -4.81 18.04 20.02
C LYS A 16 -3.52 17.32 20.39
N LYS A 17 -3.60 16.41 21.35
CA LYS A 17 -2.46 15.56 21.80
C LYS A 17 -2.47 14.24 21.04
N PRO A 18 -1.31 13.56 20.91
CA PRO A 18 -1.27 12.19 20.43
C PRO A 18 -2.12 11.29 21.31
N VAL A 19 -2.86 10.36 20.68
CA VAL A 19 -3.80 9.43 21.35
C VAL A 19 -3.46 7.98 20.98
N SER A 20 -4.07 7.02 21.66
CA SER A 20 -3.92 5.61 21.32
C SER A 20 -4.48 5.29 19.93
N ILE A 21 -4.07 4.16 19.34
CA ILE A 21 -4.59 3.70 18.05
C ILE A 21 -6.10 3.51 18.13
N GLU A 22 -6.59 2.90 19.21
CA GLU A 22 -8.01 2.66 19.42
C GLU A 22 -8.85 3.95 19.39
N GLU A 23 -8.38 4.97 20.11
CA GLU A 23 -9.06 6.27 20.14
C GLU A 23 -9.03 6.97 18.78
N ALA A 24 -7.88 6.89 18.07
CA ALA A 24 -7.76 7.44 16.73
C ALA A 24 -8.72 6.76 15.75
N VAL A 25 -8.82 5.43 15.77
CA VAL A 25 -9.76 4.65 14.94
C VAL A 25 -11.20 4.99 15.27
N LYS A 26 -11.56 5.06 16.55
CA LYS A 26 -12.92 5.46 16.99
C LYS A 26 -13.27 6.86 16.48
N PHE A 27 -12.34 7.81 16.57
CA PHE A 27 -12.54 9.17 16.07
C PHE A 27 -12.77 9.22 14.56
N VAL A 28 -11.93 8.52 13.77
CA VAL A 28 -12.05 8.49 12.31
C VAL A 28 -13.37 7.85 11.87
N LYS A 29 -13.81 6.77 12.53
CA LYS A 29 -15.10 6.13 12.25
C LYS A 29 -16.30 7.02 12.60
N ALA A 30 -16.23 7.78 13.69
CA ALA A 30 -17.31 8.64 14.16
C ALA A 30 -17.49 9.92 13.32
N ASN A 31 -16.45 10.37 12.60
CA ASN A 31 -16.45 11.62 11.86
C ASN A 31 -16.24 11.42 10.34
N PRO A 32 -17.21 10.85 9.61
CA PRO A 32 -17.10 10.64 8.17
C PRO A 32 -17.03 11.98 7.43
N GLY A 33 -16.03 12.10 6.54
CA GLY A 33 -15.92 13.25 5.66
C GLY A 33 -16.86 13.17 4.46
N ALA A 34 -17.03 11.96 3.90
CA ALA A 34 -17.76 11.70 2.66
C ALA A 34 -18.91 10.70 2.85
N LYS A 35 -19.73 10.55 1.79
CA LYS A 35 -20.84 9.58 1.73
C LYS A 35 -20.42 8.20 1.25
N PHE A 36 -19.26 8.09 0.58
CA PHE A 36 -18.70 6.81 0.12
C PHE A 36 -17.89 6.14 1.23
N ASP A 37 -17.59 4.86 1.06
CA ASP A 37 -16.73 4.11 1.99
C ASP A 37 -15.28 4.57 1.87
N GLU A 38 -14.87 5.44 2.80
CA GLU A 38 -13.54 6.05 2.81
C GLU A 38 -12.45 5.04 3.13
N THR A 39 -11.32 5.16 2.46
CA THR A 39 -10.11 4.42 2.83
C THR A 39 -9.50 5.04 4.08
N VAL A 40 -8.97 4.21 4.96
CA VAL A 40 -8.23 4.64 6.14
C VAL A 40 -6.75 4.44 5.87
N ASP A 41 -5.99 5.54 5.95
CA ASP A 41 -4.56 5.59 5.67
C ASP A 41 -3.77 5.93 6.92
N VAL A 42 -2.58 5.35 7.05
CA VAL A 42 -1.59 5.72 8.07
C VAL A 42 -0.42 6.42 7.40
N TYR A 43 -0.04 7.53 8.00
CA TYR A 43 1.09 8.37 7.59
C TYR A 43 2.19 8.28 8.64
N PHE A 44 3.37 7.89 8.22
CA PHE A 44 4.57 7.84 9.04
C PHE A 44 5.53 8.93 8.58
N CYS A 45 5.99 9.74 9.50
CA CYS A 45 7.15 10.60 9.31
C CYS A 45 8.33 9.94 10.02
N LEU A 46 9.32 9.49 9.27
CA LEU A 46 10.50 8.80 9.79
C LEU A 46 11.54 9.78 10.32
N GLY A 47 12.49 9.27 11.07
CA GLY A 47 13.58 10.04 11.68
C GLY A 47 14.50 10.67 10.64
N LYS A 48 15.26 11.70 11.05
CA LYS A 48 16.23 12.39 10.19
C LYS A 48 17.38 11.45 9.81
N GLY A 49 17.83 11.52 8.56
CA GLY A 49 18.95 10.74 8.03
C GLY A 49 18.59 9.65 7.03
N LEU A 50 17.30 9.38 6.84
CA LEU A 50 16.79 8.37 5.89
C LEU A 50 16.53 8.91 4.47
N THR A 51 16.87 10.16 4.19
CA THR A 51 16.54 10.83 2.91
C THR A 51 17.51 10.52 1.76
N LYS A 52 18.57 9.74 1.98
CA LYS A 52 19.58 9.43 0.96
C LYS A 52 19.46 7.98 0.46
N GLY A 53 19.43 7.82 -0.84
CA GLY A 53 19.33 6.65 -1.71
C GLY A 53 19.37 5.24 -1.11
N ASP A 54 20.44 4.85 -0.44
CA ASP A 54 20.63 3.49 0.06
C ASP A 54 19.90 3.18 1.37
N THR A 55 19.31 4.20 2.01
CA THR A 55 18.57 4.06 3.26
C THR A 55 17.04 4.07 3.07
N ALA A 56 16.58 3.96 1.82
CA ALA A 56 15.14 3.98 1.51
C ALA A 56 14.41 2.78 2.12
N VAL A 57 13.51 3.05 3.06
CA VAL A 57 12.63 2.04 3.66
C VAL A 57 11.57 1.63 2.64
N ARG A 58 11.58 0.38 2.26
CA ARG A 58 10.61 -0.23 1.36
C ARG A 58 10.37 -1.66 1.78
N GLY A 59 9.14 -2.07 1.78
CA GLY A 59 8.77 -3.43 2.11
C GLY A 59 7.35 -3.75 1.72
N VAL A 60 6.92 -4.89 2.17
CA VAL A 60 5.59 -5.43 1.91
C VAL A 60 5.03 -5.94 3.23
N VAL A 61 3.78 -5.71 3.46
CA VAL A 61 3.03 -6.25 4.59
C VAL A 61 1.81 -7.01 4.10
N LYS A 62 1.53 -8.13 4.72
CA LYS A 62 0.25 -8.84 4.55
C LYS A 62 -0.66 -8.38 5.68
N LEU A 63 -1.70 -7.66 5.33
CA LEU A 63 -2.69 -7.21 6.31
C LEU A 63 -3.54 -8.41 6.76
N PRO A 64 -3.68 -8.67 8.08
CA PRO A 64 -4.43 -9.82 8.58
C PRO A 64 -5.89 -9.81 8.14
N ASN A 65 -6.52 -8.62 8.11
CA ASN A 65 -7.92 -8.46 7.72
C ASN A 65 -8.09 -7.99 6.25
N GLY A 66 -7.02 -8.05 5.45
CA GLY A 66 -7.02 -7.55 4.07
C GLY A 66 -7.07 -6.02 3.97
N SER A 67 -7.10 -5.52 2.74
CA SER A 67 -7.15 -4.06 2.45
C SER A 67 -8.57 -3.54 2.21
N GLY A 68 -9.55 -4.43 2.01
CA GLY A 68 -10.93 -4.07 1.63
C GLY A 68 -11.05 -3.53 0.20
N LYS A 69 -9.99 -3.59 -0.60
CA LYS A 69 -9.98 -3.23 -2.01
C LYS A 69 -9.95 -4.50 -2.86
N THR A 70 -10.83 -4.61 -3.84
CA THR A 70 -10.75 -5.63 -4.87
C THR A 70 -9.60 -5.26 -5.81
N VAL A 71 -8.51 -6.02 -5.76
CA VAL A 71 -7.30 -5.77 -6.54
C VAL A 71 -7.38 -6.54 -7.85
N LYS A 72 -7.27 -5.84 -8.99
CA LYS A 72 -7.11 -6.45 -10.30
C LYS A 72 -5.65 -6.81 -10.52
N VAL A 73 -5.37 -8.10 -10.73
CA VAL A 73 -4.01 -8.61 -10.88
C VAL A 73 -3.75 -9.00 -12.34
N ALA A 74 -2.73 -8.40 -12.93
CA ALA A 74 -2.21 -8.79 -14.24
C ALA A 74 -0.97 -9.68 -14.05
N VAL A 75 -0.91 -10.81 -14.76
CA VAL A 75 0.22 -11.75 -14.69
C VAL A 75 0.89 -11.88 -16.04
N PHE A 76 2.16 -11.55 -16.08
CA PHE A 76 3.03 -11.73 -17.25
C PHE A 76 3.76 -13.05 -17.12
N ALA A 77 3.20 -14.09 -17.72
CA ALA A 77 3.75 -15.45 -17.69
C ALA A 77 3.37 -16.20 -18.97
N GLY A 78 4.18 -17.21 -19.31
CA GLY A 78 3.90 -18.14 -20.38
C GLY A 78 3.69 -19.58 -19.89
N GLY A 79 3.17 -20.47 -20.76
CA GLY A 79 3.04 -21.89 -20.48
C GLY A 79 2.28 -22.24 -19.21
N GLU A 80 2.77 -23.22 -18.47
CA GLU A 80 2.16 -23.75 -17.24
C GLU A 80 1.95 -22.68 -16.14
N GLN A 81 2.86 -21.71 -16.05
CA GLN A 81 2.77 -20.62 -15.06
C GLN A 81 1.60 -19.68 -15.35
N ALA A 82 1.22 -19.52 -16.62
CA ALA A 82 0.04 -18.76 -17.00
C ALA A 82 -1.25 -19.47 -16.61
N GLU A 83 -1.31 -20.80 -16.79
CA GLU A 83 -2.46 -21.61 -16.38
C GLU A 83 -2.62 -21.63 -14.86
N ALA A 84 -1.52 -21.81 -14.12
CA ALA A 84 -1.51 -21.73 -12.67
C ALA A 84 -1.99 -20.36 -12.15
N ALA A 85 -1.61 -19.27 -12.81
CA ALA A 85 -2.08 -17.93 -12.49
C ALA A 85 -3.58 -17.75 -12.75
N LYS A 86 -4.11 -18.29 -13.85
CA LYS A 86 -5.56 -18.30 -14.14
C LYS A 86 -6.33 -19.08 -13.09
N ALA A 87 -5.85 -20.29 -12.74
CA ALA A 87 -6.46 -21.12 -11.70
C ALA A 87 -6.45 -20.43 -10.32
N ALA A 88 -5.41 -19.62 -10.02
CA ALA A 88 -5.32 -18.81 -8.80
C ALA A 88 -6.24 -17.56 -8.81
N GLY A 89 -6.92 -17.29 -9.95
CA GLY A 89 -7.87 -16.20 -10.09
C GLY A 89 -7.26 -14.88 -10.55
N ALA A 90 -6.16 -14.88 -11.30
CA ALA A 90 -5.65 -13.67 -11.93
C ALA A 90 -6.67 -13.10 -12.95
N ASP A 91 -6.80 -11.78 -12.99
CA ASP A 91 -7.80 -11.12 -13.84
C ASP A 91 -7.32 -11.01 -15.29
N PHE A 92 -6.03 -10.79 -15.49
CA PHE A 92 -5.40 -10.72 -16.80
C PHE A 92 -4.15 -11.59 -16.81
N VAL A 93 -4.06 -12.50 -17.77
CA VAL A 93 -2.91 -13.41 -17.91
C VAL A 93 -2.48 -13.48 -19.36
N GLY A 94 -1.21 -13.24 -19.63
CA GLY A 94 -0.62 -13.29 -20.96
C GLY A 94 0.79 -12.73 -20.97
N LEU A 95 1.43 -12.72 -22.11
CA LEU A 95 2.78 -12.16 -22.28
C LEU A 95 2.79 -11.15 -23.42
N ALA A 96 2.93 -11.60 -24.66
CA ALA A 96 3.05 -10.73 -25.83
C ALA A 96 1.79 -9.85 -26.04
N ASP A 97 0.62 -10.44 -25.92
CA ASP A 97 -0.67 -9.75 -26.11
C ASP A 97 -0.86 -8.59 -25.12
N LEU A 98 -0.53 -8.80 -23.85
CA LEU A 98 -0.63 -7.75 -22.83
C LEU A 98 0.43 -6.66 -23.03
N ILE A 99 1.66 -7.05 -23.41
CA ILE A 99 2.71 -6.09 -23.70
C ILE A 99 2.36 -5.21 -24.89
N GLU A 100 1.78 -5.80 -25.94
CA GLU A 100 1.32 -5.02 -27.09
C GLU A 100 0.20 -4.05 -26.74
N LYS A 101 -0.80 -4.49 -25.99
CA LYS A 101 -1.88 -3.61 -25.51
C LYS A 101 -1.35 -2.45 -24.68
N ILE A 102 -0.43 -2.72 -23.76
CA ILE A 102 0.18 -1.68 -22.93
C ILE A 102 0.97 -0.71 -23.80
N THR A 103 1.74 -1.21 -24.77
CA THR A 103 2.62 -0.37 -25.58
C THR A 103 1.85 0.45 -26.62
N LYS A 104 0.83 -0.13 -27.27
CA LYS A 104 0.07 0.52 -28.33
C LYS A 104 -1.04 1.42 -27.80
N GLU A 105 -1.77 0.95 -26.78
CA GLU A 105 -2.98 1.62 -26.27
C GLU A 105 -2.73 2.34 -24.94
N GLY A 106 -1.58 2.14 -24.29
CA GLY A 106 -1.32 2.67 -22.93
C GLY A 106 -2.22 2.04 -21.88
N TRP A 107 -2.78 0.85 -22.17
CA TRP A 107 -3.71 0.18 -21.28
C TRP A 107 -3.07 -0.25 -19.96
N CYS A 108 -3.67 0.12 -18.84
CA CYS A 108 -3.20 -0.20 -17.49
C CYS A 108 -4.39 -0.36 -16.53
N ASP A 109 -5.44 -1.09 -16.92
CA ASP A 109 -6.63 -1.31 -16.08
C ASP A 109 -6.41 -2.48 -15.09
N PHE A 110 -5.29 -2.44 -14.39
CA PHE A 110 -4.95 -3.35 -13.31
C PHE A 110 -4.23 -2.59 -12.19
N ASP A 111 -4.32 -3.12 -10.97
CA ASP A 111 -3.71 -2.50 -9.79
C ASP A 111 -2.33 -3.05 -9.46
N VAL A 112 -2.09 -4.32 -9.77
CA VAL A 112 -0.82 -5.00 -9.51
C VAL A 112 -0.41 -5.84 -10.71
N ALA A 113 0.88 -5.79 -11.04
CA ALA A 113 1.49 -6.65 -12.04
C ALA A 113 2.42 -7.68 -11.36
N VAL A 114 2.25 -8.94 -11.73
CA VAL A 114 3.14 -10.04 -11.36
C VAL A 114 3.82 -10.53 -12.64
N ALA A 115 5.10 -10.84 -12.56
CA ALA A 115 5.84 -11.36 -13.70
C ALA A 115 6.77 -12.51 -13.29
N THR A 116 6.98 -13.46 -14.19
CA THR A 116 8.04 -14.45 -14.04
C THR A 116 9.40 -13.83 -14.34
N VAL A 117 10.47 -14.45 -13.86
CA VAL A 117 11.84 -13.95 -14.10
C VAL A 117 12.14 -13.86 -15.59
N GLU A 118 11.68 -14.82 -16.38
CA GLU A 118 11.84 -14.84 -17.83
C GLU A 118 11.05 -13.74 -18.53
N ALA A 119 9.76 -13.57 -18.15
CA ALA A 119 8.89 -12.56 -18.74
C ALA A 119 9.36 -11.13 -18.46
N MET A 120 10.14 -10.91 -17.40
CA MET A 120 10.67 -9.59 -17.07
C MET A 120 11.52 -8.98 -18.19
N LYS A 121 12.18 -9.79 -19.03
CA LYS A 121 12.95 -9.28 -20.18
C LYS A 121 12.05 -8.52 -21.15
N GLU A 122 10.86 -9.05 -21.38
CA GLU A 122 9.89 -8.44 -22.28
C GLU A 122 9.10 -7.31 -21.62
N VAL A 123 8.69 -7.48 -20.36
CA VAL A 123 7.99 -6.46 -19.58
C VAL A 123 8.79 -5.15 -19.46
N ARG A 124 10.11 -5.21 -19.49
CA ARG A 124 10.98 -4.02 -19.53
C ARG A 124 10.72 -3.10 -20.72
N LYS A 125 10.20 -3.62 -21.85
CA LYS A 125 9.81 -2.80 -23.00
C LYS A 125 8.70 -1.80 -22.64
N CYS A 126 7.84 -2.18 -21.69
CA CYS A 126 6.74 -1.34 -21.18
C CYS A 126 7.14 -0.48 -19.97
N ALA A 127 8.42 -0.48 -19.55
CA ALA A 127 8.87 0.23 -18.35
C ALA A 127 8.57 1.74 -18.37
N ARG A 128 8.57 2.37 -19.55
CA ARG A 128 8.22 3.79 -19.71
C ARG A 128 6.77 4.11 -19.33
N ILE A 129 5.87 3.14 -19.48
CA ILE A 129 4.44 3.30 -19.19
C ILE A 129 4.14 2.83 -17.76
N LEU A 130 4.64 1.65 -17.38
CA LEU A 130 4.37 1.04 -16.07
C LEU A 130 5.16 1.71 -14.93
N GLY A 131 6.37 2.20 -15.20
CA GLY A 131 7.26 2.79 -14.20
C GLY A 131 6.66 4.01 -13.50
N PRO A 132 6.23 5.07 -14.22
CA PRO A 132 5.63 6.26 -13.62
C PRO A 132 4.35 5.98 -12.85
N ARG A 133 3.59 4.94 -13.25
CA ARG A 133 2.36 4.50 -12.59
C ARG A 133 2.60 3.61 -11.36
N GLY A 134 3.85 3.21 -11.10
CA GLY A 134 4.19 2.30 -10.01
C GLY A 134 3.77 0.85 -10.21
N LEU A 135 3.37 0.46 -11.42
CA LEU A 135 2.87 -0.87 -11.77
C LEU A 135 3.98 -1.85 -12.21
N MET A 136 5.24 -1.41 -12.22
CA MET A 136 6.35 -2.25 -12.65
C MET A 136 6.64 -3.36 -11.64
N PRO A 137 6.63 -4.64 -12.06
CA PRO A 137 6.99 -5.76 -11.16
C PRO A 137 8.39 -5.59 -10.59
N ASN A 138 8.58 -5.97 -9.32
CA ASN A 138 9.85 -5.82 -8.63
C ASN A 138 10.15 -7.03 -7.73
N PRO A 139 11.37 -7.58 -7.78
CA PRO A 139 11.77 -8.68 -6.89
C PRO A 139 11.66 -8.36 -5.41
N LYS A 140 11.97 -7.10 -5.02
CA LYS A 140 11.92 -6.67 -3.61
C LYS A 140 10.50 -6.68 -3.01
N THR A 141 9.48 -6.58 -3.84
CA THR A 141 8.06 -6.66 -3.44
C THR A 141 7.49 -8.07 -3.63
N GLY A 142 8.32 -9.00 -4.14
CA GLY A 142 7.89 -10.37 -4.43
C GLY A 142 6.81 -10.43 -5.50
N THR A 143 6.81 -9.47 -6.44
CA THR A 143 5.96 -9.47 -7.63
C THR A 143 6.68 -10.03 -8.86
N VAL A 144 7.99 -10.33 -8.72
CA VAL A 144 8.75 -11.12 -9.69
C VAL A 144 9.05 -12.47 -9.05
N THR A 145 8.37 -13.50 -9.49
CA THR A 145 8.49 -14.87 -8.95
C THR A 145 8.03 -15.88 -9.98
N ASP A 146 8.58 -17.08 -9.91
CA ASP A 146 8.15 -18.19 -10.76
C ASP A 146 6.90 -18.90 -10.19
N ASP A 147 6.62 -18.75 -8.88
CA ASP A 147 5.34 -19.17 -8.28
C ASP A 147 4.28 -18.06 -8.44
N THR A 148 3.69 -18.02 -9.63
CA THR A 148 2.65 -17.04 -9.98
C THR A 148 1.37 -17.25 -9.17
N ALA A 149 1.02 -18.50 -8.85
CA ALA A 149 -0.20 -18.83 -8.13
C ALA A 149 -0.18 -18.30 -6.68
N ALA A 150 0.92 -18.53 -5.96
CA ALA A 150 1.08 -18.01 -4.60
C ALA A 150 1.13 -16.47 -4.58
N ALA A 151 1.80 -15.86 -5.57
CA ALA A 151 1.85 -14.41 -5.69
C ALA A 151 0.47 -13.78 -5.91
N VAL A 152 -0.36 -14.33 -6.82
CA VAL A 152 -1.73 -13.86 -7.07
C VAL A 152 -2.59 -13.99 -5.82
N LYS A 153 -2.55 -15.15 -5.15
CA LYS A 153 -3.29 -15.37 -3.89
C LYS A 153 -2.87 -14.37 -2.81
N ALA A 154 -1.57 -14.10 -2.67
CA ALA A 154 -1.06 -13.15 -1.68
C ALA A 154 -1.53 -11.72 -1.99
N GLN A 155 -1.52 -11.28 -3.25
CA GLN A 155 -2.01 -9.95 -3.64
C GLN A 155 -3.51 -9.81 -3.36
N LYS A 156 -4.31 -10.81 -3.70
CA LYS A 156 -5.76 -10.81 -3.42
C LYS A 156 -6.09 -10.93 -1.94
N ALA A 157 -5.19 -11.52 -1.14
CA ALA A 157 -5.32 -11.60 0.32
C ALA A 157 -4.98 -10.30 1.06
N GLY A 158 -4.70 -9.21 0.35
CA GLY A 158 -4.42 -7.91 0.97
C GLY A 158 -2.96 -7.64 1.27
N LYS A 159 -2.06 -8.14 0.42
CA LYS A 159 -0.65 -7.75 0.44
C LYS A 159 -0.52 -6.30 -0.01
N VAL A 160 0.04 -5.43 0.84
CA VAL A 160 0.21 -4.00 0.56
C VAL A 160 1.70 -3.66 0.57
N GLU A 161 2.13 -2.89 -0.43
CA GLU A 161 3.48 -2.35 -0.48
C GLU A 161 3.55 -1.01 0.25
N PHE A 162 4.61 -0.81 1.03
CA PHE A 162 4.95 0.49 1.58
C PHE A 162 6.31 0.96 1.07
N ARG A 163 6.39 2.23 0.76
CA ARG A 163 7.60 2.85 0.23
C ARG A 163 7.79 4.24 0.83
N MET A 164 9.01 4.50 1.30
CA MET A 164 9.42 5.82 1.76
C MET A 164 9.56 6.79 0.57
N ASP A 165 9.05 7.99 0.72
CA ASP A 165 9.26 9.09 -0.21
C ASP A 165 10.64 9.75 -0.02
N ARG A 166 10.95 10.75 -0.86
CA ARG A 166 12.23 11.49 -0.77
C ARG A 166 12.36 12.35 0.48
N GLN A 167 11.26 12.59 1.19
CA GLN A 167 11.22 13.41 2.40
C GLN A 167 11.25 12.59 3.68
N GLY A 168 11.29 11.26 3.57
CA GLY A 168 11.29 10.35 4.72
C GLY A 168 9.90 10.03 5.25
N ASN A 169 8.85 10.14 4.43
CA ASN A 169 7.50 9.78 4.83
C ASN A 169 7.05 8.48 4.15
N ILE A 170 6.19 7.74 4.83
CA ILE A 170 5.48 6.58 4.27
C ILE A 170 3.98 6.83 4.43
N CYS A 171 3.23 6.62 3.36
CA CYS A 171 1.78 6.64 3.36
C CYS A 171 1.28 5.29 2.86
N THR A 172 0.42 4.64 3.66
CA THR A 172 -0.08 3.30 3.31
C THR A 172 -1.49 3.11 3.81
N MET A 173 -2.34 2.51 2.98
CA MET A 173 -3.69 2.16 3.38
C MET A 173 -3.69 0.94 4.31
N ILE A 174 -4.59 0.95 5.30
CA ILE A 174 -4.77 -0.14 6.27
C ILE A 174 -6.15 -0.78 6.21
N GLY A 175 -7.08 -0.19 5.49
CA GLY A 175 -8.42 -0.74 5.31
C GLY A 175 -9.45 0.29 4.89
N LYS A 176 -10.70 -0.11 4.99
CA LYS A 176 -11.87 0.73 4.73
C LYS A 176 -12.53 1.16 6.04
N ARG A 177 -13.23 2.29 6.01
CA ARG A 177 -13.99 2.77 7.18
C ARG A 177 -15.11 1.81 7.59
N SER A 178 -15.62 1.02 6.66
CA SER A 178 -16.62 -0.04 6.90
C SER A 178 -16.10 -1.16 7.79
N PHE A 179 -14.78 -1.38 7.85
CA PHE A 179 -14.17 -2.40 8.72
C PHE A 179 -14.49 -2.15 10.20
N GLU A 180 -14.47 -3.20 11.01
CA GLU A 180 -14.56 -3.07 12.45
C GLU A 180 -13.34 -2.33 13.02
N ALA A 181 -13.51 -1.67 14.17
CA ALA A 181 -12.43 -0.91 14.78
C ALA A 181 -11.22 -1.80 15.10
N LYS A 182 -11.46 -3.01 15.59
CA LYS A 182 -10.40 -3.98 15.89
C LYS A 182 -9.63 -4.40 14.65
N GLN A 183 -10.31 -4.61 13.52
CA GLN A 183 -9.67 -4.99 12.26
C GLN A 183 -8.71 -3.90 11.74
N ILE A 184 -9.11 -2.63 11.84
CA ILE A 184 -8.27 -1.49 11.45
C ILE A 184 -7.07 -1.38 12.39
N GLU A 185 -7.26 -1.62 13.68
CA GLU A 185 -6.20 -1.59 14.69
C GLU A 185 -5.17 -2.70 14.45
N GLU A 186 -5.61 -3.94 14.25
CA GLU A 186 -4.73 -5.09 13.93
C GLU A 186 -3.92 -4.83 12.65
N ASN A 187 -4.57 -4.31 11.61
CA ASN A 187 -3.90 -3.95 10.37
C ASN A 187 -2.87 -2.82 10.58
N ALA A 188 -3.19 -1.82 11.40
CA ALA A 188 -2.27 -0.74 11.74
C ALA A 188 -1.04 -1.26 12.50
N MET A 189 -1.24 -2.14 13.49
CA MET A 189 -0.14 -2.75 14.24
C MET A 189 0.74 -3.62 13.35
N ALA A 190 0.15 -4.47 12.51
CA ALA A 190 0.90 -5.29 11.55
C ALA A 190 1.78 -4.44 10.61
N LEU A 191 1.26 -3.29 10.15
CA LEU A 191 2.03 -2.35 9.33
C LEU A 191 3.18 -1.71 10.11
N ILE A 192 2.96 -1.28 11.35
CA ILE A 192 3.98 -0.68 12.21
C ILE A 192 5.11 -1.67 12.46
N ASP A 193 4.79 -2.91 12.79
CA ASP A 193 5.77 -3.96 13.05
C ASP A 193 6.54 -4.33 11.77
N ALA A 194 5.88 -4.35 10.61
CA ALA A 194 6.56 -4.56 9.33
C ALA A 194 7.56 -3.43 9.01
N ILE A 195 7.22 -2.17 9.30
CA ILE A 195 8.14 -1.03 9.11
C ILE A 195 9.31 -1.11 10.11
N ARG A 196 9.05 -1.51 11.36
CA ARG A 196 10.11 -1.72 12.38
C ARG A 196 11.10 -2.81 11.95
N ALA A 197 10.60 -3.91 11.38
CA ALA A 197 11.44 -5.01 10.90
C ALA A 197 12.39 -4.59 9.76
N VAL A 198 12.01 -3.60 8.96
CA VAL A 198 12.82 -3.07 7.84
C VAL A 198 13.65 -1.85 8.26
N ARG A 199 13.80 -1.60 9.56
CA ARG A 199 14.60 -0.46 10.07
C ARG A 199 16.02 -0.52 9.53
N PRO A 200 16.52 0.55 8.84
CA PRO A 200 17.90 0.59 8.39
C PRO A 200 18.88 0.70 9.56
N ALA A 201 19.95 -0.09 9.52
CA ALA A 201 21.00 -0.06 10.54
C ALA A 201 21.69 1.31 10.69
N ALA A 202 21.69 2.10 9.62
CA ALA A 202 22.26 3.45 9.59
C ALA A 202 21.43 4.47 10.38
N LEU A 203 20.20 4.16 10.78
CA LEU A 203 19.37 5.07 11.53
C LEU A 203 19.78 5.11 13.00
N LYS A 204 20.41 6.22 13.41
CA LYS A 204 20.68 6.53 14.79
C LYS A 204 19.51 7.33 15.37
N GLY A 205 18.80 6.78 16.37
CA GLY A 205 17.68 7.44 17.04
C GLY A 205 16.31 6.83 16.73
N GLN A 206 15.24 7.58 16.97
CA GLN A 206 13.87 7.12 16.79
C GLN A 206 13.53 6.87 15.31
N LEU A 207 12.90 5.74 15.03
CA LEU A 207 12.41 5.40 13.69
C LEU A 207 11.22 6.28 13.33
N PHE A 208 10.25 6.38 14.21
CA PHE A 208 9.04 7.15 14.00
C PHE A 208 9.13 8.51 14.70
N LYS A 209 9.17 9.59 13.92
CA LYS A 209 9.06 10.95 14.43
C LYS A 209 7.60 11.32 14.69
N LYS A 210 6.69 10.87 13.85
CA LYS A 210 5.27 11.17 13.92
C LYS A 210 4.48 10.12 13.16
N ILE A 211 3.39 9.67 13.75
CA ILE A 211 2.42 8.79 13.11
C ILE A 211 1.06 9.48 13.13
N SER A 212 0.31 9.39 12.05
CA SER A 212 -1.04 9.95 11.97
C SER A 212 -1.95 9.03 11.19
N LEU A 213 -3.17 8.88 11.66
CA LEU A 213 -4.26 8.14 11.03
C LEU A 213 -5.25 9.12 10.43
N SER A 214 -5.72 8.88 9.22
CA SER A 214 -6.78 9.69 8.62
C SER A 214 -7.63 8.87 7.66
N SER A 215 -8.89 9.26 7.47
CA SER A 215 -9.69 8.79 6.33
C SER A 215 -9.50 9.70 5.13
N THR A 216 -9.90 9.24 3.93
CA THR A 216 -9.68 9.92 2.64
C THR A 216 -10.04 11.41 2.68
N MET A 217 -11.18 11.78 3.27
CA MET A 217 -11.66 13.17 3.37
C MET A 217 -11.71 13.64 4.82
N GLY A 218 -11.13 12.88 5.75
CA GLY A 218 -11.17 13.13 7.18
C GLY A 218 -10.04 14.02 7.69
N VAL A 219 -10.08 14.28 9.00
CA VAL A 219 -9.06 15.02 9.73
C VAL A 219 -8.00 14.03 10.24
N PRO A 220 -6.70 14.32 10.08
CA PRO A 220 -5.65 13.46 10.60
C PRO A 220 -5.58 13.52 12.13
N VAL A 221 -5.49 12.35 12.76
CA VAL A 221 -5.31 12.17 14.20
C VAL A 221 -3.89 11.65 14.46
N LYS A 222 -3.17 12.29 15.36
CA LYS A 222 -1.83 11.85 15.76
C LYS A 222 -1.94 10.66 16.70
N ILE A 223 -1.09 9.65 16.45
CA ILE A 223 -1.03 8.45 17.27
C ILE A 223 0.24 8.50 18.11
N ASP A 224 0.12 8.14 19.39
CA ASP A 224 1.26 7.96 20.30
C ASP A 224 1.69 6.49 20.25
N ILE A 225 2.82 6.24 19.61
CA ILE A 225 3.46 4.92 19.57
C ILE A 225 4.90 5.13 19.99
N LYS A 226 5.27 4.51 21.07
CA LYS A 226 6.67 4.43 21.51
C LYS A 226 7.40 3.41 20.65
N ASP A 227 8.60 3.78 20.17
CA ASP A 227 9.53 2.87 19.45
C ASP A 227 9.95 1.68 20.34
#